data_ce300451a8ed4a65aed169140e55f29e
#
_entry.id   ce300451a8ed4a65aed169140e55f29e
#
_cell.length_a   1.000
_cell.length_b   1.000
_cell.length_c   1.000
_cell.angle_alpha   90.00
_cell.angle_beta   90.00
_cell.angle_gamma   90.00
#
_symmetry.space_group_name_H-M   'P 1'
#
loop_
_entity.id
_entity.type
_entity.pdbx_description
1 polymer ?
#
loop_
_entity_poly.entity_id
_entity_poly.type
_entity_poly.pdbx_seq_one_letter_code
_entity_poly.pdbx_strand_id
1 'polypeptide(L)'
;MKKQIYLLAVLVSSIAFSQSKERISLHVFDLPTGISIEEFQKDLDRANTIYKKNGFGVDKYKVYQVKADDEAKVHRYMWLSTWADDAEYSKAHSEEIDDFWENYFTPKYEKMLEEHIYRRFFSVK
;
A
#
# COMPACT_ATOMS: atom_id res chain seq x y z
N MET A 1 -28.71 30.95 23.92
CA MET A 1 -28.99 30.55 22.53
C MET A 1 -27.91 30.98 21.55
N LYS A 2 -27.44 32.22 21.54
CA LYS A 2 -26.37 32.68 20.65
C LYS A 2 -25.04 31.93 20.80
N LYS A 3 -24.67 31.50 22.03
CA LYS A 3 -23.42 30.75 22.27
C LYS A 3 -23.44 29.32 21.69
N GLN A 4 -24.61 28.68 21.58
CA GLN A 4 -24.72 27.33 21.03
C GLN A 4 -24.57 27.30 19.50
N ILE A 5 -25.00 28.39 18.83
CA ILE A 5 -24.88 28.52 17.40
C ILE A 5 -23.41 28.66 16.97
N TYR A 6 -22.60 29.38 17.76
CA TYR A 6 -21.17 29.52 17.51
C TYR A 6 -20.40 28.21 17.70
N LEU A 7 -20.80 27.38 18.68
CA LEU A 7 -20.18 26.09 18.91
C LEU A 7 -20.44 25.12 17.76
N LEU A 8 -21.64 25.15 17.19
CA LEU A 8 -22.01 24.32 16.04
C LEU A 8 -21.25 24.73 14.77
N ALA A 9 -21.06 26.04 14.55
CA ALA A 9 -20.31 26.57 13.41
C ALA A 9 -18.82 26.19 13.47
N VAL A 10 -18.23 26.17 14.65
CA VAL A 10 -16.83 25.76 14.86
C VAL A 10 -16.65 24.24 14.63
N LEU A 11 -17.61 23.42 15.04
CA LEU A 11 -17.59 21.98 14.77
C LEU A 11 -17.72 21.66 13.27
N VAL A 12 -18.58 22.35 12.54
CA VAL A 12 -18.74 22.17 11.10
C VAL A 12 -17.50 22.63 10.33
N SER A 13 -16.87 23.73 10.76
CA SER A 13 -15.63 24.20 10.11
C SER A 13 -14.43 23.28 10.36
N SER A 14 -14.34 22.63 11.52
CA SER A 14 -13.27 21.66 11.79
C SER A 14 -13.40 20.37 10.96
N ILE A 15 -14.61 19.96 10.62
CA ILE A 15 -14.85 18.82 9.73
C ILE A 15 -14.48 19.15 8.28
N ALA A 16 -14.68 20.38 7.82
CA ALA A 16 -14.37 20.83 6.48
C ALA A 16 -12.86 20.88 6.16
N PHE A 17 -12.00 20.93 7.18
CA PHE A 17 -10.53 20.97 7.03
C PHE A 17 -9.85 19.60 7.06
N SER A 18 -10.57 18.52 7.38
CA SER A 18 -10.02 17.16 7.44
C SER A 18 -10.21 16.39 6.14
N GLN A 19 -9.84 16.99 4.99
CA GLN A 19 -9.84 16.25 3.73
C GLN A 19 -8.72 15.22 3.73
N SER A 20 -9.11 13.94 3.69
CA SER A 20 -8.19 12.81 3.53
C SER A 20 -7.60 12.80 2.12
N LYS A 21 -6.33 12.44 2.02
CA LYS A 21 -5.61 12.36 0.75
C LYS A 21 -5.40 10.91 0.36
N GLU A 22 -5.61 10.61 -0.92
CA GLU A 22 -5.26 9.33 -1.49
C GLU A 22 -3.79 9.00 -1.20
N ARG A 23 -3.55 7.76 -0.78
CA ARG A 23 -2.23 7.24 -0.50
C ARG A 23 -1.86 6.15 -1.50
N ILE A 24 -0.67 6.25 -2.05
CA ILE A 24 -0.03 5.18 -2.82
C ILE A 24 1.22 4.72 -2.07
N SER A 25 1.29 3.42 -1.78
CA SER A 25 2.49 2.78 -1.28
C SER A 25 3.18 2.07 -2.44
N LEU A 26 4.45 2.42 -2.69
CA LEU A 26 5.20 1.96 -3.84
C LEU A 26 6.53 1.37 -3.42
N HIS A 27 6.84 0.19 -3.96
CA HIS A 27 8.11 -0.48 -3.78
C HIS A 27 8.73 -0.75 -5.15
N VAL A 28 9.96 -0.32 -5.37
CA VAL A 28 10.76 -0.70 -6.55
C VAL A 28 11.84 -1.66 -6.12
N PHE A 29 12.02 -2.75 -6.86
CA PHE A 29 12.84 -3.86 -6.42
C PHE A 29 13.36 -4.69 -7.60
N ASP A 30 14.33 -5.55 -7.31
CA ASP A 30 14.74 -6.65 -8.16
C ASP A 30 14.36 -7.97 -7.50
N LEU A 31 14.02 -8.97 -8.33
CA LEU A 31 13.68 -10.29 -7.81
C LEU A 31 14.93 -10.99 -7.24
N PRO A 32 14.80 -11.67 -6.09
CA PRO A 32 15.88 -12.50 -5.58
C PRO A 32 16.25 -13.62 -6.56
N THR A 33 17.52 -14.02 -6.55
CA THR A 33 17.97 -15.17 -7.34
C THR A 33 17.15 -16.41 -7.00
N GLY A 34 16.63 -17.07 -8.04
CA GLY A 34 15.84 -18.29 -7.89
C GLY A 34 14.35 -18.08 -7.65
N ILE A 35 13.88 -16.84 -7.57
CA ILE A 35 12.45 -16.52 -7.46
C ILE A 35 11.96 -15.91 -8.77
N SER A 36 10.94 -16.53 -9.36
CA SER A 36 10.31 -16.01 -10.58
C SER A 36 9.28 -14.93 -10.27
N ILE A 37 8.93 -14.13 -11.28
CA ILE A 37 7.86 -13.13 -11.13
C ILE A 37 6.51 -13.79 -10.87
N GLU A 38 6.28 -14.96 -11.40
CA GLU A 38 5.05 -15.74 -11.18
C GLU A 38 4.95 -16.20 -9.72
N GLU A 39 6.06 -16.63 -9.12
CA GLU A 39 6.10 -16.99 -7.70
C GLU A 39 5.85 -15.77 -6.82
N PHE A 40 6.49 -14.66 -7.10
CA PHE A 40 6.28 -13.41 -6.39
C PHE A 40 4.81 -12.94 -6.49
N GLN A 41 4.23 -13.01 -7.69
CA GLN A 41 2.82 -12.67 -7.90
C GLN A 41 1.89 -13.55 -7.07
N LYS A 42 2.15 -14.85 -6.99
CA LYS A 42 1.35 -15.75 -6.14
C LYS A 42 1.40 -15.35 -4.67
N ASP A 43 2.54 -14.93 -4.19
CA ASP A 43 2.67 -14.48 -2.80
C ASP A 43 1.90 -13.18 -2.56
N LEU A 44 1.95 -12.22 -3.50
CA LEU A 44 1.11 -11.02 -3.40
C LEU A 44 -0.37 -11.32 -3.53
N ASP A 45 -0.76 -12.31 -4.32
CA ASP A 45 -2.16 -12.73 -4.45
C ASP A 45 -2.72 -13.30 -3.13
N ARG A 46 -1.88 -13.88 -2.30
CA ARG A 46 -2.27 -14.27 -0.93
C ARG A 46 -2.63 -13.05 -0.08
N ALA A 47 -1.82 -12.00 -0.13
CA ALA A 47 -2.14 -10.74 0.53
C ALA A 47 -3.44 -10.14 -0.06
N ASN A 48 -3.57 -10.11 -1.36
CA ASN A 48 -4.76 -9.61 -2.05
C ASN A 48 -6.03 -10.37 -1.62
N THR A 49 -5.94 -11.67 -1.43
CA THR A 49 -7.04 -12.51 -0.94
C THR A 49 -7.48 -12.08 0.46
N ILE A 50 -6.54 -11.80 1.36
CA ILE A 50 -6.82 -11.33 2.72
C ILE A 50 -7.49 -9.96 2.67
N TYR A 51 -6.96 -9.01 1.90
CA TYR A 51 -7.55 -7.69 1.76
C TYR A 51 -8.96 -7.73 1.16
N LYS A 52 -9.18 -8.55 0.14
CA LYS A 52 -10.51 -8.75 -0.46
C LYS A 52 -11.52 -9.29 0.55
N LYS A 53 -11.14 -10.31 1.30
CA LYS A 53 -11.95 -10.91 2.36
C LYS A 53 -12.36 -9.88 3.42
N ASN A 54 -11.48 -8.94 3.72
CA ASN A 54 -11.71 -7.90 4.71
C ASN A 54 -12.38 -6.63 4.15
N GLY A 55 -12.82 -6.64 2.90
CA GLY A 55 -13.60 -5.56 2.30
C GLY A 55 -12.79 -4.42 1.68
N PHE A 56 -11.48 -4.61 1.45
CA PHE A 56 -10.60 -3.58 0.88
C PHE A 56 -10.47 -3.65 -0.66
N GLY A 57 -11.34 -4.40 -1.33
CA GLY A 57 -11.35 -4.53 -2.77
C GLY A 57 -10.50 -5.67 -3.31
N VAL A 58 -10.54 -5.86 -4.62
CA VAL A 58 -9.77 -6.88 -5.34
C VAL A 58 -8.45 -6.29 -5.82
N ASP A 59 -7.44 -7.14 -5.97
CA ASP A 59 -6.13 -6.76 -6.52
C ASP A 59 -5.55 -5.50 -5.86
N LYS A 60 -5.58 -5.45 -4.53
CA LYS A 60 -5.10 -4.31 -3.77
C LYS A 60 -3.64 -3.99 -4.07
N TYR A 61 -2.83 -5.02 -4.18
CA TYR A 61 -1.43 -4.93 -4.59
C TYR A 61 -1.28 -5.38 -6.04
N LYS A 62 -0.61 -4.58 -6.83
CA LYS A 62 -0.31 -4.85 -8.24
C LYS A 62 1.18 -4.82 -8.50
N VAL A 63 1.66 -5.72 -9.35
CA VAL A 63 3.06 -5.80 -9.78
C VAL A 63 3.19 -5.30 -11.21
N TYR A 64 4.23 -4.54 -11.45
CA TYR A 64 4.60 -4.03 -12.76
C TYR A 64 6.05 -4.35 -13.05
N GLN A 65 6.37 -4.58 -14.30
CA GLN A 65 7.73 -4.78 -14.79
C GLN A 65 8.13 -3.60 -15.67
N VAL A 66 9.39 -3.16 -15.54
CA VAL A 66 9.93 -2.15 -16.44
C VAL A 66 9.87 -2.66 -17.89
N LYS A 67 9.59 -1.76 -18.81
CA LYS A 67 9.55 -2.08 -20.23
C LYS A 67 10.92 -2.61 -20.71
N ALA A 68 10.93 -3.62 -21.58
CA ALA A 68 12.15 -4.34 -21.97
C ALA A 68 13.19 -3.48 -22.70
N ASP A 69 12.76 -2.40 -23.33
CA ASP A 69 13.60 -1.45 -24.06
C ASP A 69 14.08 -0.27 -23.20
N ASP A 70 13.70 -0.22 -21.93
CA ASP A 70 14.18 0.79 -21.00
C ASP A 70 15.62 0.49 -20.56
N GLU A 71 16.38 1.55 -20.28
CA GLU A 71 17.77 1.46 -19.84
C GLU A 71 17.94 1.02 -18.39
N ALA A 72 16.84 0.81 -17.68
CA ALA A 72 16.88 0.39 -16.27
C ALA A 72 17.62 -0.94 -16.10
N LYS A 73 18.71 -0.91 -15.34
CA LYS A 73 19.54 -2.07 -15.03
C LYS A 73 19.24 -2.69 -13.68
N VAL A 74 18.68 -1.88 -12.77
CA VAL A 74 18.30 -2.25 -11.41
C VAL A 74 16.90 -1.76 -11.10
N HIS A 75 16.27 -2.32 -10.08
CA HIS A 75 14.89 -1.98 -9.68
C HIS A 75 13.90 -2.15 -10.86
N ARG A 76 13.97 -3.32 -11.47
CA ARG A 76 13.22 -3.62 -12.70
C ARG A 76 11.76 -3.96 -12.48
N TYR A 77 11.34 -4.07 -11.23
CA TYR A 77 9.97 -4.38 -10.84
C TYR A 77 9.45 -3.35 -9.86
N MET A 78 8.15 -3.21 -9.85
CA MET A 78 7.47 -2.34 -8.92
C MET A 78 6.21 -3.04 -8.42
N TRP A 79 5.96 -3.01 -7.11
CA TRP A 79 4.61 -3.31 -6.62
C TRP A 79 4.04 -2.07 -5.95
N LEU A 80 2.74 -1.86 -6.12
CA LEU A 80 2.05 -0.73 -5.51
C LEU A 80 0.68 -1.11 -4.98
N SER A 81 0.23 -0.33 -4.01
CA SER A 81 -1.14 -0.36 -3.51
C SER A 81 -1.68 1.05 -3.40
N THR A 82 -2.98 1.20 -3.66
CA THR A 82 -3.69 2.47 -3.58
C THR A 82 -4.75 2.40 -2.49
N TRP A 83 -4.80 3.44 -1.66
CA TRP A 83 -5.69 3.57 -0.51
C TRP A 83 -6.40 4.91 -0.57
N ALA A 84 -7.65 4.96 -0.13
CA ALA A 84 -8.41 6.21 -0.09
C ALA A 84 -7.72 7.26 0.77
N ASP A 85 -7.10 6.82 1.88
CA ASP A 85 -6.33 7.65 2.80
C ASP A 85 -5.48 6.78 3.75
N ASP A 86 -4.73 7.42 4.63
CA ASP A 86 -3.95 6.75 5.67
C ASP A 86 -4.82 5.98 6.67
N ALA A 87 -6.04 6.43 6.92
CA ALA A 87 -6.96 5.74 7.83
C ALA A 87 -7.40 4.39 7.26
N GLU A 88 -7.71 4.33 5.96
CA GLU A 88 -8.03 3.07 5.28
C GLU A 88 -6.84 2.11 5.33
N TYR A 89 -5.64 2.59 5.03
CA TYR A 89 -4.42 1.80 5.13
C TYR A 89 -4.23 1.21 6.52
N SER A 90 -4.41 2.01 7.57
CA SER A 90 -4.27 1.56 8.96
C SER A 90 -5.34 0.53 9.34
N LYS A 91 -6.58 0.70 8.88
CA LYS A 91 -7.66 -0.28 9.11
C LYS A 91 -7.41 -1.61 8.42
N ALA A 92 -6.69 -1.60 7.31
CA ALA A 92 -6.38 -2.81 6.56
C ALA A 92 -5.33 -3.70 7.24
N HIS A 93 -4.62 -3.18 8.24
CA HIS A 93 -3.66 -3.93 9.05
C HIS A 93 -4.38 -4.76 10.12
N SER A 94 -4.97 -5.88 9.69
CA SER A 94 -5.53 -6.90 10.58
C SER A 94 -4.42 -7.83 11.08
N GLU A 95 -4.71 -8.60 12.13
CA GLU A 95 -3.80 -9.63 12.63
C GLU A 95 -3.39 -10.62 11.54
N GLU A 96 -4.34 -11.04 10.70
CA GLU A 96 -4.08 -11.98 9.60
C GLU A 96 -3.12 -11.42 8.55
N ILE A 97 -3.28 -10.14 8.16
CA ILE A 97 -2.38 -9.53 7.17
C ILE A 97 -1.01 -9.23 7.76
N ASP A 98 -0.95 -8.80 9.01
CA ASP A 98 0.32 -8.56 9.69
C ASP A 98 1.10 -9.87 9.87
N ASP A 99 0.43 -10.97 10.21
CA ASP A 99 1.04 -12.30 10.26
C ASP A 99 1.61 -12.72 8.91
N PHE A 100 0.87 -12.49 7.81
CA PHE A 100 1.36 -12.77 6.46
C PHE A 100 2.64 -11.99 6.15
N TRP A 101 2.64 -10.66 6.39
CA TRP A 101 3.80 -9.83 6.10
C TRP A 101 5.00 -10.16 6.98
N GLU A 102 4.80 -10.33 8.29
CA GLU A 102 5.88 -10.52 9.25
C GLU A 102 6.45 -11.93 9.25
N ASN A 103 5.61 -12.95 9.15
CA ASN A 103 6.01 -14.34 9.34
C ASN A 103 6.17 -15.14 8.06
N TYR A 104 5.66 -14.65 6.94
CA TYR A 104 5.79 -15.33 5.66
C TYR A 104 6.56 -14.50 4.62
N PHE A 105 6.07 -13.30 4.30
CA PHE A 105 6.61 -12.50 3.19
C PHE A 105 7.99 -11.93 3.53
N THR A 106 8.12 -11.24 4.64
CA THR A 106 9.39 -10.61 5.02
C THR A 106 10.54 -11.61 5.15
N PRO A 107 10.39 -12.76 5.83
CA PRO A 107 11.46 -13.75 5.87
C PRO A 107 11.84 -14.32 4.51
N LYS A 108 10.86 -14.56 3.63
CA LYS A 108 11.10 -15.07 2.28
C LYS A 108 11.84 -14.08 1.39
N TYR A 109 11.54 -12.81 1.52
CA TYR A 109 12.05 -11.74 0.67
C TYR A 109 13.01 -10.77 1.38
N GLU A 110 13.60 -11.19 2.48
CA GLU A 110 14.43 -10.36 3.35
C GLU A 110 15.50 -9.60 2.57
N LYS A 111 16.29 -10.31 1.76
CA LYS A 111 17.36 -9.69 0.97
C LYS A 111 16.85 -8.68 -0.05
N MET A 112 15.73 -8.98 -0.71
CA MET A 112 15.08 -8.04 -1.63
C MET A 112 14.61 -6.78 -0.89
N LEU A 113 14.04 -6.95 0.31
CA LEU A 113 13.53 -5.86 1.13
C LEU A 113 14.66 -4.96 1.70
N GLU A 114 15.85 -5.50 1.91
CA GLU A 114 17.01 -4.70 2.30
C GLU A 114 17.47 -3.73 1.20
N GLU A 115 17.31 -4.13 -0.05
CA GLU A 115 17.78 -3.39 -1.23
C GLU A 115 16.69 -2.60 -1.96
N HIS A 116 15.41 -2.81 -1.64
CA HIS A 116 14.31 -2.16 -2.33
C HIS A 116 14.19 -0.67 -1.95
N ILE A 117 13.54 0.09 -2.81
CA ILE A 117 13.18 1.48 -2.54
C ILE A 117 11.69 1.54 -2.21
N TYR A 118 11.37 2.01 -1.02
CA TYR A 118 10.00 2.23 -0.58
C TYR A 118 9.65 3.71 -0.55
N ARG A 119 8.50 4.06 -1.13
CA ARG A 119 7.98 5.43 -1.11
C ARG A 119 6.48 5.41 -0.85
N ARG A 120 6.05 6.41 -0.11
CA ARG A 120 4.63 6.73 0.07
C ARG A 120 4.34 8.03 -0.64
N PHE A 121 3.30 8.03 -1.45
CA PHE A 121 2.84 9.21 -2.15
C PHE A 121 1.43 9.57 -1.67
N PHE A 122 1.17 10.85 -1.52
CA PHE A 122 -0.14 11.39 -1.19
C PHE A 122 -0.59 12.33 -2.30
N SER A 123 -1.88 12.30 -2.61
CA SER A 123 -2.43 13.23 -3.61
C SER A 123 -2.19 14.67 -3.17
N VAL A 124 -1.84 15.53 -4.14
CA VAL A 124 -1.54 16.95 -3.90
C VAL A 124 -2.84 17.77 -3.79
N LYS A 125 -3.92 17.25 -4.35
CA LYS A 125 -5.25 17.89 -4.35
C LYS A 125 -6.31 16.91 -3.88
#